data_5706bdb199f6fa1cfcf04cb9d078b841
#
_entry.id   5706bdb199f6fa1cfcf04cb9d078b841
#
_cell.length_a   1.000
_cell.length_b   1.000
_cell.length_c   1.000
_cell.angle_alpha   90.00
_cell.angle_beta   90.00
_cell.angle_gamma   90.00
#
_symmetry.space_group_name_H-M   'P 1'
#
loop_
_entity.id
_entity.type
_entity.pdbx_description
1 polymer ?
#
loop_
_entity_poly.entity_id
_entity_poly.type
_entity_poly.pdbx_seq_one_letter_code
_entity_poly.pdbx_strand_id
1 'polypeptide(L)'
;MTSTSETVTGGCLCGGVRFSYRGELGGSLGLVTLCHCGKCRKATGFAAAVAPARASGFVVTQGRDLIREYESSPGKFRALCGVCGSPVYSRRASLPDALRLRLGVLDNPPADLKIQAHIFTEGAPAWAETDDAPRYPGIEPGRP
;
A
#
# COMPACT_ATOMS: atom_id res chain seq x y z
N MET A 1 -14.19 -8.42 7.16
CA MET A 1 -14.33 -6.97 7.05
C MET A 1 -13.50 -6.30 8.13
N THR A 2 -12.70 -5.32 7.75
CA THR A 2 -11.83 -4.63 8.70
C THR A 2 -12.62 -3.66 9.57
N SER A 3 -12.21 -3.52 10.83
CA SER A 3 -12.85 -2.58 11.75
C SER A 3 -12.45 -1.15 11.41
N THR A 4 -13.41 -0.21 11.42
CA THR A 4 -13.16 1.21 11.23
C THR A 4 -12.88 1.94 12.54
N SER A 5 -13.10 1.29 13.69
CA SER A 5 -12.93 1.90 15.02
C SER A 5 -11.53 1.74 15.58
N GLU A 6 -10.78 0.77 15.11
CA GLU A 6 -9.45 0.48 15.61
C GLU A 6 -8.39 1.35 14.93
N THR A 7 -7.39 1.75 15.70
CA THR A 7 -6.24 2.45 15.19
C THR A 7 -5.15 1.43 14.86
N VAL A 8 -4.64 1.53 13.64
CA VAL A 8 -3.51 0.72 13.19
C VAL A 8 -2.28 1.62 13.21
N THR A 9 -1.17 1.12 13.72
CA THR A 9 0.09 1.84 13.71
C THR A 9 1.09 1.15 12.79
N GLY A 10 2.09 1.89 12.38
CA GLY A 10 3.14 1.35 11.56
C GLY A 10 4.33 2.28 11.47
N GLY A 11 5.32 1.85 10.71
CA GLY A 11 6.52 2.65 10.51
C GLY A 11 7.55 1.93 9.67
N CYS A 12 8.64 2.64 9.41
CA CYS A 12 9.72 2.14 8.58
C CYS A 12 10.69 1.25 9.36
N LEU A 13 11.58 0.59 8.64
CA LEU A 13 12.55 -0.34 9.20
C LEU A 13 13.45 0.33 10.25
N CYS A 14 13.94 1.55 9.97
CA CYS A 14 14.84 2.24 10.91
C CYS A 14 14.09 2.85 12.11
N GLY A 15 12.76 2.86 12.08
CA GLY A 15 11.95 3.42 13.15
C GLY A 15 11.83 4.94 13.12
N GLY A 16 12.48 5.62 12.17
CA GLY A 16 12.45 7.08 12.09
C GLY A 16 11.10 7.62 11.64
N VAL A 17 10.38 6.90 10.81
CA VAL A 17 9.03 7.25 10.37
C VAL A 17 8.04 6.39 11.13
N ARG A 18 7.07 7.06 11.78
CA ARG A 18 5.97 6.39 12.48
C ARG A 18 4.66 7.03 12.05
N PHE A 19 3.61 6.21 11.95
CA PHE A 19 2.29 6.71 11.56
C PHE A 19 1.20 5.95 12.30
N SER A 20 0.02 6.55 12.30
CA SER A 20 -1.21 5.88 12.72
C SER A 20 -2.24 6.03 11.61
N TYR A 21 -3.13 5.06 11.52
CA TYR A 21 -4.25 5.10 10.58
C TYR A 21 -5.52 4.67 11.29
N ARG A 22 -6.60 5.41 11.07
CA ARG A 22 -7.92 5.09 11.59
C ARG A 22 -8.91 5.16 10.45
N GLY A 23 -9.55 4.04 10.16
CA GLY A 23 -10.51 3.92 9.08
C GLY A 23 -10.47 2.54 8.46
N GLU A 24 -11.21 2.36 7.35
CA GLU A 24 -11.20 1.12 6.62
C GLU A 24 -9.85 0.89 5.93
N LEU A 25 -9.44 -0.37 5.90
CA LEU A 25 -8.36 -0.85 5.05
C LEU A 25 -8.98 -1.83 4.07
N GLY A 26 -9.06 -1.44 2.81
CA GLY A 26 -9.87 -2.18 1.86
C GLY A 26 -11.35 -1.94 2.09
N GLY A 27 -12.14 -3.00 2.27
CA GLY A 27 -13.57 -2.89 2.52
C GLY A 27 -14.30 -2.15 1.41
N SER A 28 -15.06 -1.12 1.77
CA SER A 28 -15.81 -0.31 0.80
C SER A 28 -14.88 0.52 -0.11
N LEU A 29 -13.61 0.66 0.27
CA LEU A 29 -12.64 1.44 -0.52
C LEU A 29 -12.06 0.65 -1.69
N GLY A 30 -12.18 -0.65 -1.70
CA GLY A 30 -11.67 -1.52 -2.74
C GLY A 30 -10.95 -2.75 -2.20
N LEU A 31 -10.43 -3.56 -3.11
CA LEU A 31 -9.75 -4.80 -2.73
C LEU A 31 -8.33 -4.54 -2.21
N VAL A 32 -7.94 -5.37 -1.26
CA VAL A 32 -6.55 -5.47 -0.81
C VAL A 32 -5.81 -6.32 -1.83
N THR A 33 -4.74 -5.78 -2.41
CA THR A 33 -4.12 -6.39 -3.58
C THR A 33 -2.63 -6.63 -3.42
N LEU A 34 -2.14 -7.59 -4.20
CA LEU A 34 -0.72 -7.79 -4.46
C LEU A 34 -0.46 -7.34 -5.90
N CYS A 35 0.27 -6.24 -6.05
CA CYS A 35 0.51 -5.65 -7.37
C CYS A 35 1.83 -6.15 -7.95
N HIS A 36 1.74 -6.78 -9.11
CA HIS A 36 2.88 -7.41 -9.79
C HIS A 36 3.50 -6.54 -10.89
N CYS A 37 3.08 -5.29 -11.04
CA CYS A 37 3.63 -4.45 -12.11
C CYS A 37 5.12 -4.21 -11.90
N GLY A 38 5.83 -3.92 -13.02
CA GLY A 38 7.27 -3.71 -12.97
C GLY A 38 7.71 -2.59 -12.04
N LYS A 39 6.93 -1.53 -11.94
CA LYS A 39 7.22 -0.40 -11.03
C LYS A 39 7.10 -0.83 -9.57
N CYS A 40 6.06 -1.56 -9.22
CA CYS A 40 5.87 -2.08 -7.87
C CYS A 40 6.98 -3.06 -7.50
N ARG A 41 7.35 -3.94 -8.44
CA ARG A 41 8.42 -4.92 -8.23
C ARG A 41 9.76 -4.22 -7.98
N LYS A 42 10.09 -3.23 -8.78
CA LYS A 42 11.36 -2.51 -8.62
C LYS A 42 11.37 -1.64 -7.37
N ALA A 43 10.23 -1.06 -7.01
CA ALA A 43 10.12 -0.22 -5.83
C ALA A 43 10.13 -1.02 -4.52
N THR A 44 9.75 -2.29 -4.56
CA THR A 44 9.50 -3.10 -3.37
C THR A 44 10.41 -4.33 -3.28
N GLY A 45 10.91 -4.81 -4.41
CA GLY A 45 11.73 -6.04 -4.47
C GLY A 45 10.90 -7.30 -4.74
N PHE A 46 9.58 -7.20 -4.67
CA PHE A 46 8.63 -8.24 -5.01
C PHE A 46 7.31 -7.55 -5.37
N ALA A 47 6.22 -8.30 -5.42
CA ALA A 47 4.91 -7.69 -5.59
C ALA A 47 4.57 -6.83 -4.38
N ALA A 48 3.92 -5.69 -4.61
CA ALA A 48 3.58 -4.77 -3.54
C ALA A 48 2.23 -5.14 -2.91
N ALA A 49 2.24 -5.42 -1.61
CA ALA A 49 1.04 -5.69 -0.82
C ALA A 49 0.43 -4.37 -0.38
N VAL A 50 -0.79 -4.09 -0.80
CA VAL A 50 -1.39 -2.77 -0.71
C VAL A 50 -2.85 -2.85 -0.26
N ALA A 51 -3.23 -2.00 0.68
CA ALA A 51 -4.62 -1.80 1.07
C ALA A 51 -5.07 -0.38 0.72
N PRO A 52 -6.24 -0.22 0.07
CA PRO A 52 -6.85 1.11 -0.05
C PRO A 52 -7.14 1.69 1.33
N ALA A 53 -6.85 2.97 1.50
CA ALA A 53 -7.04 3.70 2.74
C ALA A 53 -7.44 5.13 2.42
N ARG A 54 -7.83 5.89 3.45
CA ARG A 54 -8.17 7.31 3.30
C ARG A 54 -7.05 8.17 3.86
N ALA A 55 -6.64 9.17 3.08
CA ALA A 55 -5.64 10.13 3.56
C ALA A 55 -6.11 10.84 4.83
N SER A 56 -7.41 11.11 4.95
CA SER A 56 -8.00 11.78 6.11
C SER A 56 -7.85 10.99 7.41
N GLY A 57 -7.63 9.67 7.34
CA GLY A 57 -7.41 8.84 8.52
C GLY A 57 -5.94 8.56 8.82
N PHE A 58 -5.04 9.06 7.99
CA PHE A 58 -3.62 8.74 8.06
C PHE A 58 -2.84 9.92 8.65
N VAL A 59 -2.09 9.65 9.73
CA VAL A 59 -1.31 10.69 10.42
C VAL A 59 0.11 10.18 10.62
N VAL A 60 1.08 10.95 10.12
CA VAL A 60 2.49 10.70 10.41
C VAL A 60 2.77 11.26 11.80
N THR A 61 3.03 10.40 12.75
CA THR A 61 3.24 10.77 14.15
C THR A 61 4.69 11.11 14.48
N GLN A 62 5.62 10.67 13.63
CA GLN A 62 7.04 10.94 13.80
C GLN A 62 7.73 10.84 12.43
N GLY A 63 8.68 11.73 12.18
CA GLY A 63 9.55 11.64 11.03
C GLY A 63 8.94 12.06 9.71
N ARG A 64 7.97 12.96 9.72
CA ARG A 64 7.39 13.47 8.47
C ARG A 64 8.46 14.03 7.53
N ASP A 65 9.47 14.69 8.06
CA ASP A 65 10.56 15.26 7.27
C ASP A 65 11.51 14.22 6.67
N LEU A 66 11.42 12.96 7.12
CA LEU A 66 12.19 11.87 6.54
C LEU A 66 11.51 11.26 5.32
N ILE A 67 10.21 11.49 5.14
CA ILE A 67 9.48 10.91 4.02
C ILE A 67 9.88 11.60 2.73
N ARG A 68 10.20 10.79 1.72
CA ARG A 68 10.42 11.23 0.34
C ARG A 68 9.31 10.69 -0.53
N GLU A 69 8.82 11.52 -1.44
CA GLU A 69 7.85 11.07 -2.45
C GLU A 69 8.52 11.09 -3.81
N TYR A 70 8.51 9.94 -4.47
CA TYR A 70 9.03 9.80 -5.81
C TYR A 70 7.88 9.70 -6.81
N GLU A 71 7.86 10.56 -7.81
CA GLU A 71 6.85 10.51 -8.86
C GLU A 71 7.22 9.44 -9.86
N SER A 72 6.63 8.25 -9.70
CA SER A 72 6.97 7.08 -10.52
C SER A 72 6.29 7.07 -11.89
N SER A 73 5.22 7.83 -12.04
CA SER A 73 4.55 8.13 -13.30
C SER A 73 3.76 9.42 -13.09
N PRO A 74 3.32 10.10 -14.18
CA PRO A 74 2.65 11.39 -14.01
C PRO A 74 1.48 11.33 -13.03
N GLY A 75 1.57 12.13 -11.96
CA GLY A 75 0.55 12.21 -10.92
C GLY A 75 0.53 11.06 -9.92
N LYS A 76 1.44 10.10 -10.03
CA LYS A 76 1.53 8.96 -9.12
C LYS A 76 2.78 9.07 -8.27
N PHE A 77 2.62 9.15 -6.96
CA PHE A 77 3.72 9.33 -6.02
C PHE A 77 3.85 8.13 -5.10
N ARG A 78 5.08 7.70 -4.88
CA ARG A 78 5.43 6.62 -3.94
C ARG A 78 6.19 7.23 -2.79
N ALA A 79 5.66 7.06 -1.58
CA ALA A 79 6.29 7.58 -0.36
C ALA A 79 7.16 6.50 0.27
N LEU A 80 8.34 6.90 0.69
CA LEU A 80 9.32 6.02 1.33
C LEU A 80 10.08 6.78 2.40
N CYS A 81 10.68 6.04 3.32
CA CYS A 81 11.60 6.64 4.28
C CYS A 81 12.91 7.00 3.57
N GLY A 82 13.32 8.25 3.65
CA GLY A 82 14.54 8.70 3.01
C GLY A 82 15.83 8.18 3.66
N VAL A 83 15.75 7.57 4.83
CA VAL A 83 16.90 7.00 5.55
C VAL A 83 17.04 5.50 5.26
N CYS A 84 15.99 4.72 5.47
CA CYS A 84 16.09 3.26 5.33
C CYS A 84 15.44 2.72 4.05
N GLY A 85 14.71 3.55 3.30
CA GLY A 85 14.10 3.12 2.05
C GLY A 85 12.79 2.36 2.16
N SER A 86 12.26 2.14 3.36
CA SER A 86 11.00 1.41 3.51
C SER A 86 9.86 2.11 2.76
N PRO A 87 9.14 1.41 1.88
CA PRO A 87 7.96 1.99 1.24
C PRO A 87 6.83 2.11 2.28
N VAL A 88 6.11 3.24 2.25
CA VAL A 88 5.05 3.52 3.20
C VAL A 88 3.67 3.50 2.52
N TYR A 89 3.49 4.33 1.50
CA TYR A 89 2.23 4.41 0.76
C TYR A 89 2.49 4.87 -0.66
N SER A 90 1.46 4.80 -1.49
CA SER A 90 1.43 5.53 -2.75
C SER A 90 0.12 6.31 -2.84
N ARG A 91 0.12 7.35 -3.67
CA ARG A 91 -1.04 8.22 -3.86
C ARG A 91 -1.09 8.75 -5.28
N ARG A 92 -2.28 9.19 -5.68
CA ARG A 92 -2.48 9.88 -6.96
C ARG A 92 -2.94 11.30 -6.70
N ALA A 93 -2.37 12.26 -7.41
CA ALA A 93 -2.77 13.66 -7.29
C ALA A 93 -4.26 13.86 -7.62
N SER A 94 -4.80 13.06 -8.54
CA SER A 94 -6.20 13.14 -8.95
C SER A 94 -7.19 12.60 -7.92
N LEU A 95 -6.72 11.89 -6.90
CA LEU A 95 -7.56 11.29 -5.85
C LEU A 95 -6.98 11.65 -4.48
N PRO A 96 -7.14 12.90 -4.04
CA PRO A 96 -6.40 13.39 -2.87
C PRO A 96 -6.72 12.69 -1.55
N ASP A 97 -7.91 12.10 -1.40
CA ASP A 97 -8.23 11.36 -0.16
C ASP A 97 -7.92 9.87 -0.26
N ALA A 98 -7.43 9.39 -1.40
CA ALA A 98 -7.12 7.97 -1.56
C ALA A 98 -5.63 7.72 -1.30
N LEU A 99 -5.34 6.78 -0.39
CA LEU A 99 -4.00 6.25 -0.19
C LEU A 99 -3.99 4.76 -0.50
N ARG A 100 -2.84 4.28 -0.90
CA ARG A 100 -2.58 2.85 -1.03
C ARG A 100 -1.49 2.51 -0.03
N LEU A 101 -1.92 2.05 1.14
CA LEU A 101 -1.03 1.82 2.28
C LEU A 101 -0.33 0.48 2.13
N ARG A 102 0.97 0.46 2.36
CA ARG A 102 1.75 -0.78 2.28
C ARG A 102 1.51 -1.63 3.51
N LEU A 103 1.19 -2.91 3.30
CA LEU A 103 0.86 -3.81 4.40
C LEU A 103 2.08 -4.15 5.26
N GLY A 104 3.25 -4.26 4.62
CA GLY A 104 4.47 -4.70 5.29
C GLY A 104 4.98 -3.76 6.37
N VAL A 105 4.52 -2.52 6.40
CA VAL A 105 4.95 -1.54 7.42
C VAL A 105 3.94 -1.37 8.55
N LEU A 106 2.88 -2.17 8.59
CA LEU A 106 1.91 -2.17 9.68
C LEU A 106 2.43 -2.99 10.85
N ASP A 107 2.31 -2.45 12.06
CA ASP A 107 2.73 -3.15 13.29
C ASP A 107 1.69 -4.16 13.75
N ASN A 108 0.41 -3.77 13.67
CA ASN A 108 -0.70 -4.52 14.24
C ASN A 108 -1.86 -4.60 13.22
N PRO A 109 -1.63 -5.25 12.06
CA PRO A 109 -2.70 -5.33 11.06
C PRO A 109 -3.91 -6.07 11.61
N PRO A 110 -5.12 -5.69 11.18
CA PRO A 110 -6.31 -6.47 11.54
C PRO A 110 -6.16 -7.92 11.15
N ALA A 111 -6.64 -8.83 11.99
CA ALA A 111 -6.47 -10.28 11.77
C ALA A 111 -7.13 -10.77 10.48
N ASP A 112 -8.16 -10.06 10.02
CA ASP A 112 -8.90 -10.41 8.79
C ASP A 112 -8.35 -9.72 7.54
N LEU A 113 -7.28 -8.94 7.68
CA LEU A 113 -6.64 -8.28 6.53
C LEU A 113 -5.88 -9.32 5.69
N LYS A 114 -6.35 -9.54 4.48
CA LYS A 114 -5.82 -10.57 3.58
C LYS A 114 -5.72 -10.04 2.16
N ILE A 115 -4.80 -10.58 1.39
CA ILE A 115 -4.75 -10.32 -0.05
C ILE A 115 -6.00 -10.94 -0.68
N GLN A 116 -6.74 -10.12 -1.41
CA GLN A 116 -7.99 -10.50 -2.04
C GLN A 116 -7.86 -10.67 -3.56
N ALA A 117 -6.79 -10.11 -4.15
CA ALA A 117 -6.56 -10.22 -5.59
C ALA A 117 -5.11 -9.92 -5.93
N HIS A 118 -4.69 -10.47 -7.05
CA HIS A 118 -3.42 -10.13 -7.70
C HIS A 118 -3.72 -9.24 -8.89
N ILE A 119 -2.99 -8.15 -9.06
CA ILE A 119 -3.21 -7.21 -10.16
C ILE A 119 -1.92 -7.03 -10.97
N PHE A 120 -2.08 -6.62 -12.23
CA PHE A 120 -0.97 -6.45 -13.18
C PHE A 120 -0.12 -7.72 -13.27
N THR A 121 -0.78 -8.86 -13.36
CA THR A 121 -0.11 -10.16 -13.37
C THR A 121 0.68 -10.42 -14.64
N GLU A 122 0.43 -9.68 -15.72
CA GLU A 122 1.27 -9.73 -16.93
C GLU A 122 2.73 -9.38 -16.63
N GLY A 123 2.96 -8.53 -15.64
CA GLY A 123 4.32 -8.15 -15.24
C GLY A 123 4.97 -9.10 -14.28
N ALA A 124 4.28 -10.14 -13.82
CA ALA A 124 4.84 -11.08 -12.86
C ALA A 124 5.93 -11.94 -13.53
N PRO A 125 7.15 -11.96 -12.95
CA PRO A 125 8.19 -12.83 -13.48
C PRO A 125 7.92 -14.29 -13.16
N ALA A 126 8.56 -15.19 -13.90
CA ALA A 126 8.33 -16.61 -13.73
C ALA A 126 8.69 -17.13 -12.33
N TRP A 127 9.60 -16.45 -11.62
CA TRP A 127 10.00 -16.84 -10.27
C TRP A 127 8.98 -16.43 -9.19
N ALA A 128 7.98 -15.60 -9.55
CA ALA A 128 6.99 -15.15 -8.58
C ALA A 128 5.95 -16.25 -8.36
N GLU A 129 5.87 -16.75 -7.14
CA GLU A 129 4.84 -17.71 -6.75
C GLU A 129 3.67 -16.94 -6.15
N THR A 130 2.46 -17.45 -6.40
CA THR A 130 1.24 -16.83 -5.93
C THR A 130 0.30 -17.90 -5.37
N ASP A 131 -0.68 -17.45 -4.60
CA ASP A 131 -1.75 -18.28 -4.07
C ASP A 131 -2.90 -18.39 -5.09
N ASP A 132 -4.06 -18.84 -4.64
CA ASP A 132 -5.25 -19.05 -5.46
C ASP A 132 -6.15 -17.82 -5.57
N ALA A 133 -5.74 -16.67 -5.04
CA ALA A 133 -6.55 -15.46 -5.16
C ALA A 133 -6.71 -15.05 -6.63
N PRO A 134 -7.83 -14.40 -6.99
CA PRO A 134 -8.06 -14.00 -8.38
C PRO A 134 -6.94 -13.16 -8.95
N ARG A 135 -6.66 -13.36 -10.23
CA ARG A 135 -5.63 -12.62 -10.97
C ARG A 135 -6.25 -11.83 -12.10
N TYR A 136 -5.79 -10.59 -12.25
CA TYR A 136 -6.26 -9.72 -13.32
C TYR A 136 -5.05 -9.22 -14.12
N PRO A 137 -5.16 -9.17 -15.47
CA PRO A 137 -4.05 -8.67 -16.28
C PRO A 137 -3.75 -7.19 -16.06
N GLY A 138 -4.77 -6.42 -15.69
CA GLY A 138 -4.65 -5.03 -15.29
C GLY A 138 -5.15 -4.83 -13.88
N ILE A 139 -5.89 -3.75 -13.66
CA ILE A 139 -6.48 -3.47 -12.35
C ILE A 139 -7.72 -4.33 -12.12
N GLU A 140 -8.07 -4.51 -10.87
CA GLU A 140 -9.26 -5.27 -10.50
C GLU A 140 -10.53 -4.48 -10.86
N PRO A 141 -11.64 -5.18 -11.19
CA PRO A 141 -12.93 -4.52 -11.45
C PRO A 141 -13.42 -3.72 -10.24
N GLY A 142 -14.06 -2.59 -10.48
CA GLY A 142 -14.66 -1.79 -9.43
C GLY A 142 -13.73 -0.80 -8.75
N ARG A 143 -12.48 -0.71 -9.18
CA ARG A 143 -11.56 0.30 -8.65
C ARG A 143 -11.97 1.69 -9.16
N PRO A 144 -12.10 2.70 -8.29
CA PRO A 144 -12.33 4.07 -8.72
C PRO A 144 -11.14 4.70 -9.44
#